data_5c5e6fe27c7f15e9193a8a8ce2c092d6
#
_entry.id   5c5e6fe27c7f15e9193a8a8ce2c092d6
#
_cell.length_a   1.000
_cell.length_b   1.000
_cell.length_c   1.000
_cell.angle_alpha   90.00
_cell.angle_beta   90.00
_cell.angle_gamma   90.00
#
_symmetry.space_group_name_H-M   'P 1'
#
loop_
_entity.id
_entity.type
_entity.pdbx_description
1 polymer ?
#
loop_
_entity_poly.entity_id
_entity_poly.type
_entity_poly.pdbx_seq_one_letter_code
_entity_poly.pdbx_strand_id
1 'polypeptide(L)'
;MRGTKFELDEQKASKLSGMSVDEVWNFINQKAKEADLIVVKNGEYHAKGNSKDQSNLAIFIFDELFEIDWFTKSVKTWEQFYDDEIVEDIIFILQSNMAETSK
;
A
#
# COMPACT_ATOMS: atom_id res chain seq x y z
N MET A 1 3.91 15.19 8.48
CA MET A 1 4.50 14.11 7.64
C MET A 1 3.39 13.25 7.05
N ARG A 2 3.48 12.96 5.76
CA ARG A 2 2.52 12.12 5.06
C ARG A 2 3.03 10.69 4.99
N GLY A 3 2.10 9.72 5.00
CA GLY A 3 2.47 8.34 4.86
C GLY A 3 1.27 7.43 4.67
N THR A 4 1.56 6.15 4.51
CA THR A 4 0.54 5.12 4.44
C THR A 4 0.99 3.91 5.26
N LYS A 5 0.02 3.20 5.83
CA LYS A 5 0.30 1.96 6.55
C LYS A 5 -0.83 0.96 6.30
N PHE A 6 -0.47 -0.31 6.30
CA PHE A 6 -1.43 -1.38 6.09
C PHE A 6 -1.01 -2.64 6.83
N GLU A 7 -1.98 -3.49 7.08
CA GLU A 7 -1.76 -4.85 7.55
C GLU A 7 -2.11 -5.83 6.45
N LEU A 8 -1.30 -6.85 6.31
CA LEU A 8 -1.43 -7.84 5.26
C LEU A 8 -1.70 -9.21 5.87
N ASP A 9 -2.60 -9.97 5.27
CA ASP A 9 -2.72 -11.40 5.55
C ASP A 9 -1.53 -12.07 4.83
N GLU A 10 -0.44 -12.26 5.56
CA GLU A 10 0.82 -12.72 4.98
C GLU A 10 0.72 -14.10 4.35
N GLN A 11 -0.02 -15.01 4.99
CA GLN A 11 -0.19 -16.36 4.46
C GLN A 11 -0.96 -16.35 3.15
N LYS A 12 -2.01 -15.54 3.08
CA LYS A 12 -2.82 -15.40 1.87
C LYS A 12 -2.00 -14.75 0.75
N ALA A 13 -1.25 -13.69 1.07
CA ALA A 13 -0.38 -13.01 0.10
C ALA A 13 0.68 -13.97 -0.46
N SER A 14 1.30 -14.75 0.41
CA SER A 14 2.29 -15.76 0.01
C SER A 14 1.67 -16.80 -0.91
N LYS A 15 0.50 -17.32 -0.55
CA LYS A 15 -0.19 -18.34 -1.34
C LYS A 15 -0.59 -17.83 -2.72
N LEU A 16 -1.18 -16.64 -2.77
CA LEU A 16 -1.66 -16.08 -4.04
C LEU A 16 -0.54 -15.61 -4.95
N SER A 17 0.54 -15.10 -4.38
CA SER A 17 1.67 -14.59 -5.17
C SER A 17 2.64 -15.70 -5.61
N GLY A 18 2.66 -16.82 -4.90
CA GLY A 18 3.67 -17.86 -5.11
C GLY A 18 5.04 -17.50 -4.52
N MET A 19 5.13 -16.44 -3.74
CA MET A 19 6.36 -15.99 -3.08
C MET A 19 6.33 -16.32 -1.59
N SER A 20 7.50 -16.45 -0.97
CA SER A 20 7.58 -16.54 0.49
C SER A 20 7.13 -15.21 1.12
N VAL A 21 6.83 -15.23 2.42
CA VAL A 21 6.45 -14.00 3.14
C VAL A 21 7.55 -12.95 3.04
N ASP A 22 8.82 -13.35 3.18
CA ASP A 22 9.95 -12.43 3.05
C ASP A 22 10.02 -11.83 1.65
N GLU A 23 9.81 -12.64 0.61
CA GLU A 23 9.79 -12.15 -0.76
C GLU A 23 8.64 -11.19 -1.03
N VAL A 24 7.47 -11.46 -0.43
CA VAL A 24 6.31 -10.55 -0.52
C VAL A 24 6.68 -9.17 0.02
N TRP A 25 7.26 -9.11 1.22
CA TRP A 25 7.64 -7.83 1.82
C TRP A 25 8.77 -7.15 1.07
N ASN A 26 9.76 -7.91 0.60
CA ASN A 26 10.84 -7.35 -0.22
C ASN A 26 10.29 -6.70 -1.48
N PHE A 27 9.33 -7.34 -2.13
CA PHE A 27 8.68 -6.81 -3.33
C PHE A 27 7.96 -5.49 -3.03
N ILE A 28 7.14 -5.46 -1.98
CA ILE A 28 6.38 -4.26 -1.59
C ILE A 28 7.34 -3.13 -1.20
N ASN A 29 8.34 -3.44 -0.40
CA ASN A 29 9.33 -2.43 0.05
C ASN A 29 10.11 -1.86 -1.13
N GLN A 30 10.43 -2.68 -2.13
CA GLN A 30 11.10 -2.20 -3.34
C GLN A 30 10.21 -1.24 -4.13
N LYS A 31 8.91 -1.54 -4.24
CA LYS A 31 7.95 -0.63 -4.87
C LYS A 31 7.90 0.73 -4.16
N ALA A 32 7.94 0.72 -2.83
CA ALA A 32 7.96 1.96 -2.05
C ALA A 32 9.23 2.76 -2.34
N LYS A 33 10.38 2.11 -2.42
CA LYS A 33 11.64 2.78 -2.75
C LYS A 33 11.62 3.37 -4.16
N GLU A 34 11.04 2.66 -5.12
CA GLU A 34 10.89 3.15 -6.50
C GLU A 34 9.97 4.36 -6.56
N ALA A 35 9.01 4.46 -5.65
CA ALA A 35 8.13 5.63 -5.52
C ALA A 35 8.73 6.74 -4.66
N ASP A 36 10.01 6.62 -4.31
CA ASP A 36 10.75 7.62 -3.53
C ASP A 36 10.19 7.81 -2.11
N LEU A 37 9.75 6.72 -1.50
CA LEU A 37 9.25 6.71 -0.12
C LEU A 37 10.28 6.12 0.83
N ILE A 38 10.12 6.42 2.11
CA ILE A 38 10.95 5.86 3.19
C ILE A 38 10.24 4.61 3.72
N VAL A 39 10.94 3.48 3.73
CA VAL A 39 10.44 2.25 4.34
C VAL A 39 10.75 2.33 5.84
N VAL A 40 9.73 2.56 6.66
CA VAL A 40 9.87 2.60 8.11
C VAL A 40 9.95 1.19 8.67
N LYS A 41 9.04 0.34 8.21
CA LYS A 41 9.00 -1.09 8.52
C LYS A 41 8.04 -1.74 7.52
N ASN A 42 7.95 -3.06 7.53
CA ASN A 42 6.99 -3.75 6.68
C ASN A 42 5.57 -3.25 6.97
N GLY A 43 4.95 -2.66 5.95
CA GLY A 43 3.60 -2.15 6.05
C GLY A 43 3.48 -0.68 6.44
N GLU A 44 4.58 0.03 6.70
CA GLU A 44 4.53 1.45 7.01
C GLU A 44 5.56 2.22 6.19
N TYR A 45 5.08 3.22 5.45
CA TYR A 45 5.89 3.97 4.49
C TYR A 45 5.60 5.46 4.62
N HIS A 46 6.65 6.27 4.67
CA HIS A 46 6.55 7.70 4.86
C HIS A 46 7.09 8.45 3.64
N ALA A 47 6.47 9.58 3.34
CA ALA A 47 6.98 10.52 2.34
C ALA A 47 8.19 11.25 2.90
N LYS A 48 9.02 11.78 2.01
CA LYS A 48 10.31 12.39 2.39
C LYS A 48 10.21 13.83 2.85
N GLY A 49 9.04 14.47 2.76
CA GLY A 49 8.84 15.85 3.21
C GLY A 49 9.16 16.88 2.13
N ASN A 50 8.90 16.58 0.88
CA ASN A 50 9.13 17.49 -0.24
C ASN A 50 7.83 17.72 -1.04
N SER A 51 7.92 18.55 -2.09
CA SER A 51 6.75 18.91 -2.89
C SER A 51 6.13 17.74 -3.66
N LYS A 52 6.80 16.60 -3.74
CA LYS A 52 6.32 15.40 -4.46
C LYS A 52 5.65 14.38 -3.55
N ASP A 53 5.51 14.66 -2.25
CA ASP A 53 5.01 13.70 -1.27
C ASP A 53 3.65 13.13 -1.66
N GLN A 54 2.70 13.99 -2.00
CA GLN A 54 1.35 13.56 -2.34
C GLN A 54 1.34 12.73 -3.62
N SER A 55 2.09 13.17 -4.62
CA SER A 55 2.22 12.46 -5.89
C SER A 55 2.88 11.10 -5.72
N ASN A 56 3.97 11.05 -4.95
CA ASN A 56 4.69 9.79 -4.70
C ASN A 56 3.83 8.78 -3.95
N LEU A 57 3.07 9.22 -2.96
CA LEU A 57 2.14 8.35 -2.24
C LEU A 57 1.02 7.86 -3.14
N ALA A 58 0.46 8.74 -3.98
CA ALA A 58 -0.59 8.37 -4.92
C ALA A 58 -0.12 7.31 -5.91
N ILE A 59 1.11 7.45 -6.43
CA ILE A 59 1.70 6.47 -7.33
C ILE A 59 1.85 5.12 -6.63
N PHE A 60 2.40 5.11 -5.43
CA PHE A 60 2.59 3.87 -4.68
C PHE A 60 1.26 3.17 -4.40
N ILE A 61 0.26 3.92 -3.94
CA ILE A 61 -1.04 3.37 -3.54
C ILE A 61 -1.86 2.97 -4.77
N PHE A 62 -2.09 3.91 -5.68
CA PHE A 62 -3.08 3.73 -6.75
C PHE A 62 -2.49 3.15 -8.03
N ASP A 63 -1.27 3.52 -8.40
CA ASP A 63 -0.67 3.05 -9.65
C ASP A 63 0.10 1.75 -9.47
N GLU A 64 0.65 1.48 -8.28
CA GLU A 64 1.42 0.27 -8.01
C GLU A 64 0.61 -0.78 -7.25
N LEU A 65 0.23 -0.50 -6.00
CA LEU A 65 -0.38 -1.53 -5.15
C LEU A 65 -1.79 -1.91 -5.58
N PHE A 66 -2.61 -0.97 -6.04
CA PHE A 66 -3.96 -1.27 -6.52
C PHE A 66 -3.96 -2.20 -7.74
N GLU A 67 -2.89 -2.20 -8.52
CA GLU A 67 -2.75 -3.05 -9.70
C GLU A 67 -2.27 -4.46 -9.39
N ILE A 68 -1.88 -4.72 -8.14
CA ILE A 68 -1.38 -6.04 -7.73
C ILE A 68 -2.52 -6.84 -7.12
N ASP A 69 -3.01 -7.81 -7.86
CA ASP A 69 -4.18 -8.59 -7.48
C ASP A 69 -4.00 -9.35 -6.16
N TRP A 70 -2.85 -10.03 -5.98
CA TRP A 70 -2.62 -10.74 -4.73
C TRP A 70 -2.51 -9.82 -3.52
N PHE A 71 -2.09 -8.56 -3.74
CA PHE A 71 -2.01 -7.57 -2.66
C PHE A 71 -3.42 -7.11 -2.26
N THR A 72 -4.24 -6.69 -3.23
CA THR A 72 -5.58 -6.16 -2.93
C THR A 72 -6.48 -7.21 -2.30
N LYS A 73 -6.27 -8.49 -2.61
CA LYS A 73 -7.01 -9.60 -2.01
C LYS A 73 -6.53 -9.96 -0.61
N SER A 74 -5.35 -9.54 -0.22
CA SER A 74 -4.71 -9.93 1.05
C SER A 74 -4.62 -8.82 2.08
N VAL A 75 -4.80 -7.56 1.69
CA VAL A 75 -4.70 -6.43 2.61
C VAL A 75 -5.91 -6.42 3.55
N LYS A 76 -5.64 -6.29 4.85
CA LYS A 76 -6.68 -6.30 5.89
C LYS A 76 -7.11 -4.90 6.29
N THR A 77 -6.14 -4.03 6.54
CA THR A 77 -6.37 -2.62 6.87
C THR A 77 -5.41 -1.79 6.04
N TRP A 78 -5.82 -0.61 5.65
CA TRP A 78 -4.99 0.27 4.84
C TRP A 78 -5.43 1.71 5.04
N GLU A 79 -4.51 2.53 5.53
CA GLU A 79 -4.81 3.92 5.90
C GLU A 79 -3.76 4.85 5.32
N GLN A 80 -4.19 6.04 4.96
CA GLN A 80 -3.31 7.15 4.63
C GLN A 80 -3.39 8.18 5.75
N PHE A 81 -2.25 8.71 6.17
CA PHE A 81 -2.19 9.65 7.28
C PHE A 81 -1.37 10.89 6.92
N TYR A 82 -1.65 11.97 7.65
CA TYR A 82 -0.94 13.23 7.57
C TYR A 82 -0.76 13.75 9.01
N ASP A 83 0.49 13.92 9.46
CA ASP A 83 0.82 14.37 10.82
C ASP A 83 0.07 13.58 11.90
N ASP A 84 0.14 12.24 11.83
CA ASP A 84 -0.46 11.30 12.77
C ASP A 84 -2.00 11.26 12.72
N GLU A 85 -2.63 12.02 11.85
CA GLU A 85 -4.07 11.93 11.64
C GLU A 85 -4.38 11.06 10.42
N ILE A 86 -5.34 10.15 10.57
CA ILE A 86 -5.81 9.33 9.46
C ILE A 86 -6.71 10.21 8.59
N VAL A 87 -6.29 10.42 7.34
CA VAL A 87 -7.05 11.26 6.40
C VAL A 87 -7.89 10.44 5.42
N GLU A 88 -7.54 9.17 5.21
CA GLU A 88 -8.30 8.29 4.33
C GLU A 88 -8.21 6.85 4.78
N ASP A 89 -9.34 6.13 4.64
CA ASP A 89 -9.38 4.68 4.73
C ASP A 89 -9.29 4.14 3.31
N ILE A 90 -8.12 3.62 2.95
CA ILE A 90 -7.86 3.13 1.58
C ILE A 90 -8.67 1.87 1.28
N ILE A 91 -8.96 1.06 2.30
CA ILE A 91 -9.81 -0.14 2.12
C ILE A 91 -11.19 0.26 1.60
N PHE A 92 -11.75 1.36 2.14
CA PHE A 92 -13.05 1.85 1.69
C PHE A 92 -13.00 2.25 0.20
N ILE A 93 -11.94 2.96 -0.22
CA ILE A 93 -11.75 3.36 -1.61
C ILE A 93 -11.59 2.12 -2.50
N LEU A 94 -10.79 1.16 -2.07
CA LEU A 94 -10.57 -0.08 -2.82
C LEU A 94 -11.87 -0.85 -3.01
N GLN A 95 -12.67 -1.01 -1.96
CA GLN A 95 -13.96 -1.71 -2.02
C GLN A 95 -14.94 -1.00 -2.95
N SER A 96 -14.98 0.32 -2.91
CA SER A 96 -15.85 1.12 -3.79
C SER A 96 -15.46 0.92 -5.26
N ASN A 97 -14.17 0.92 -5.57
CA ASN A 97 -13.68 0.66 -6.93
C ASN A 97 -14.02 -0.75 -7.41
N MET A 98 -13.86 -1.74 -6.54
CA MET A 98 -14.20 -3.14 -6.87
C MET A 98 -15.70 -3.30 -7.09
N ALA A 99 -16.54 -2.66 -6.29
CA ALA A 99 -17.98 -2.68 -6.46
C ALA A 99 -18.40 -2.07 -7.79
N GLU A 100 -17.75 -0.97 -8.20
CA GLU A 100 -18.02 -0.34 -9.49
C GLU A 100 -17.64 -1.23 -10.66
N THR A 101 -16.50 -1.91 -10.57
CA THR A 101 -16.03 -2.78 -11.64
C THR A 101 -16.79 -4.09 -11.74
N SER A 102 -17.49 -4.50 -10.70
CA SER A 102 -18.25 -5.75 -10.70
C SER A 102 -19.64 -5.60 -11.27
N LYS A 103 -20.00 -4.40 -11.66
CA LYS A 103 -21.26 -4.15 -12.39
C LYS A 103 -21.04 -4.41 -13.88
#